data_cb8f88cdcdc382093403b05b950cd641
#
_entry.id   cb8f88cdcdc382093403b05b950cd641
#
_cell.length_a   1.000
_cell.length_b   1.000
_cell.length_c   1.000
_cell.angle_alpha   90.00
_cell.angle_beta   90.00
_cell.angle_gamma   90.00
#
_symmetry.space_group_name_H-M   'P 1'
#
loop_
_entity.id
_entity.type
_entity.pdbx_description
1 polymer ?
#
loop_
_entity_poly.entity_id
_entity_poly.type
_entity_poly.pdbx_seq_one_letter_code
_entity_poly.pdbx_strand_id
1 'polypeptide(L)'
;MPDAPQPAARPRRWSSALGRSSEIRILAVALILCIYFETVNHDFLLTGASLQNLSQFIAPVAIIAFGEIMLMIGGEIDLSAGMVFAFAPFIMHFSLEAGLPAWLAMFTGVIAAGLVGLINGAVTVYLRIPSFVTTLGTLFFVNGLTLTISRGTPVSPPEDSVFAAVMGGWGYSEIIWTLAIAAVMHVLLRHTRWGLHTIASGANPLGASEAGIQVRRLKLGNFILAALLAGLTGILEGFRITSIDPQAGGNQIMFLAVAAAVIGGTPLAGGSGTIIGGLIGAAVLGILNDGFTLIGINAFTFNMILGAAILGAMIFNIHVVRLARKGEL
;
A
#
# COMPACT_ATOMS: atom_id res chain seq x y z
N MET A 1 -57.44 -1.49 -21.89
CA MET A 1 -56.92 -1.84 -20.56
C MET A 1 -55.54 -1.25 -20.48
N PRO A 2 -55.28 -0.30 -19.61
CA PRO A 2 -53.91 0.25 -19.45
C PRO A 2 -53.04 -0.76 -18.69
N ASP A 3 -51.79 -0.94 -19.18
CA ASP A 3 -50.79 -1.84 -18.63
C ASP A 3 -50.49 -1.55 -17.15
N ALA A 4 -50.50 -2.61 -16.35
CA ALA A 4 -50.12 -2.52 -14.95
C ALA A 4 -48.62 -2.16 -14.80
N PRO A 5 -48.26 -1.27 -13.86
CA PRO A 5 -46.87 -0.86 -13.67
C PRO A 5 -46.02 -2.06 -13.24
N GLN A 6 -44.92 -2.32 -13.97
CA GLN A 6 -43.94 -3.32 -13.60
C GLN A 6 -43.30 -2.98 -12.22
N PRO A 7 -43.18 -3.95 -11.31
CA PRO A 7 -42.58 -3.70 -10.02
C PRO A 7 -41.10 -3.27 -10.18
N ALA A 8 -40.77 -2.13 -9.61
CA ALA A 8 -39.39 -1.60 -9.58
C ALA A 8 -38.44 -2.67 -9.05
N ALA A 9 -37.42 -2.97 -9.87
CA ALA A 9 -36.37 -3.93 -9.50
C ALA A 9 -35.73 -3.50 -8.18
N ARG A 10 -35.86 -4.29 -7.12
CA ARG A 10 -35.22 -4.07 -5.85
C ARG A 10 -33.70 -3.99 -6.06
N PRO A 11 -33.00 -2.97 -5.54
CA PRO A 11 -31.55 -2.92 -5.65
C PRO A 11 -30.96 -4.16 -4.95
N ARG A 12 -30.27 -4.98 -5.71
CA ARG A 12 -29.65 -6.21 -5.24
C ARG A 12 -28.60 -5.86 -4.18
N ARG A 13 -28.76 -6.33 -2.94
CA ARG A 13 -27.82 -6.27 -1.81
C ARG A 13 -26.51 -7.07 -2.03
N TRP A 14 -26.00 -7.11 -3.24
CA TRP A 14 -24.88 -7.98 -3.64
C TRP A 14 -23.50 -7.36 -3.42
N SER A 15 -23.40 -6.03 -3.32
CA SER A 15 -22.09 -5.36 -3.20
C SER A 15 -21.39 -5.56 -1.83
N SER A 16 -22.16 -5.69 -0.76
CA SER A 16 -21.59 -5.92 0.57
C SER A 16 -21.21 -7.39 0.82
N ALA A 17 -21.89 -8.34 0.18
CA ALA A 17 -21.60 -9.77 0.29
C ALA A 17 -20.35 -10.17 -0.52
N LEU A 18 -20.16 -9.56 -1.71
CA LEU A 18 -18.99 -9.81 -2.56
C LEU A 18 -17.67 -9.26 -1.96
N GLY A 19 -17.71 -8.09 -1.30
CA GLY A 19 -16.56 -7.56 -0.57
C GLY A 19 -16.14 -8.49 0.58
N ARG A 20 -17.09 -8.88 1.43
CA ARG A 20 -16.87 -9.81 2.55
C ARG A 20 -16.37 -11.18 2.09
N SER A 21 -16.84 -11.68 0.95
CA SER A 21 -16.40 -12.96 0.40
C SER A 21 -14.93 -12.92 -0.09
N SER A 22 -14.42 -11.79 -0.57
CA SER A 22 -13.03 -11.65 -1.01
C SER A 22 -12.06 -11.69 0.17
N GLU A 23 -12.29 -10.89 1.20
CA GLU A 23 -11.47 -10.84 2.41
C GLU A 23 -11.40 -12.19 3.12
N ILE A 24 -12.55 -12.89 3.23
CA ILE A 24 -12.62 -14.22 3.86
C ILE A 24 -11.82 -15.24 3.05
N ARG A 25 -11.89 -15.20 1.72
CA ARG A 25 -11.11 -16.12 0.86
C ARG A 25 -9.60 -15.92 1.02
N ILE A 26 -9.16 -14.65 1.03
CA ILE A 26 -7.73 -14.33 1.17
C ILE A 26 -7.24 -14.69 2.58
N LEU A 27 -8.06 -14.44 3.60
CA LEU A 27 -7.77 -14.86 4.97
C LEU A 27 -7.64 -16.39 5.07
N ALA A 28 -8.52 -17.13 4.40
CA ALA A 28 -8.42 -18.59 4.35
C ALA A 28 -7.11 -19.06 3.69
N VAL A 29 -6.67 -18.40 2.61
CA VAL A 29 -5.37 -18.66 1.98
C VAL A 29 -4.23 -18.38 2.95
N ALA A 30 -4.25 -17.24 3.64
CA ALA A 30 -3.24 -16.90 4.65
C ALA A 30 -3.15 -17.95 5.76
N LEU A 31 -4.29 -18.40 6.27
CA LEU A 31 -4.36 -19.45 7.32
C LEU A 31 -3.84 -20.80 6.81
N ILE A 32 -4.20 -21.19 5.59
CA ILE A 32 -3.70 -22.44 4.98
C ILE A 32 -2.17 -22.37 4.84
N LEU A 33 -1.62 -21.26 4.39
CA LEU A 33 -0.17 -21.07 4.27
C LEU A 33 0.51 -21.10 5.65
N CYS A 34 -0.06 -20.46 6.66
CA CYS A 34 0.45 -20.53 8.04
C CYS A 34 0.49 -21.97 8.54
N ILE A 35 -0.60 -22.72 8.38
CA ILE A 35 -0.66 -24.13 8.79
C ILE A 35 0.37 -24.97 8.02
N TYR A 36 0.49 -24.76 6.71
CA TYR A 36 1.46 -25.46 5.89
C TYR A 36 2.89 -25.22 6.39
N PHE A 37 3.32 -23.96 6.53
CA PHE A 37 4.68 -23.65 6.96
C PHE A 37 4.95 -24.11 8.40
N GLU A 38 3.98 -24.01 9.30
CA GLU A 38 4.10 -24.54 10.67
C GLU A 38 4.26 -26.08 10.70
N THR A 39 3.60 -26.81 9.78
CA THR A 39 3.79 -28.27 9.69
C THR A 39 5.12 -28.67 9.10
N VAL A 40 5.71 -27.83 8.23
CA VAL A 40 7.01 -28.08 7.60
C VAL A 40 8.17 -27.63 8.50
N ASN A 41 7.98 -26.52 9.21
CA ASN A 41 8.96 -25.98 10.16
C ASN A 41 8.22 -25.46 11.39
N HIS A 42 8.30 -26.16 12.51
CA HIS A 42 7.63 -25.84 13.78
C HIS A 42 8.08 -24.51 14.43
N ASP A 43 9.12 -23.88 13.91
CA ASP A 43 9.59 -22.58 14.37
C ASP A 43 8.93 -21.40 13.64
N PHE A 44 8.03 -21.66 12.68
CA PHE A 44 7.44 -20.62 11.83
C PHE A 44 6.59 -19.60 12.62
N LEU A 45 5.69 -20.06 13.48
CA LEU A 45 4.84 -19.19 14.31
C LEU A 45 5.16 -19.26 15.81
N LEU A 46 5.93 -20.25 16.26
CA LEU A 46 6.14 -20.52 17.68
C LEU A 46 7.30 -19.73 18.28
N THR A 47 8.15 -19.09 17.47
CA THR A 47 9.26 -18.28 17.99
C THR A 47 8.93 -16.80 17.92
N GLY A 48 9.31 -16.07 18.98
CA GLY A 48 9.17 -14.60 19.00
C GLY A 48 9.99 -13.92 17.91
N ALA A 49 11.11 -14.50 17.50
CA ALA A 49 11.95 -13.99 16.42
C ALA A 49 11.23 -14.09 15.06
N SER A 50 10.59 -15.22 14.76
CA SER A 50 9.85 -15.39 13.51
C SER A 50 8.64 -14.45 13.43
N LEU A 51 7.88 -14.32 14.51
CA LEU A 51 6.76 -13.36 14.57
C LEU A 51 7.24 -11.92 14.39
N GLN A 52 8.39 -11.56 14.95
CA GLN A 52 8.98 -10.25 14.76
C GLN A 52 9.40 -10.01 13.31
N ASN A 53 10.11 -10.96 12.68
CA ASN A 53 10.51 -10.88 11.27
C ASN A 53 9.30 -10.76 10.35
N LEU A 54 8.29 -11.59 10.58
CA LEU A 54 7.03 -11.55 9.83
C LEU A 54 6.37 -10.18 9.96
N SER A 55 6.27 -9.63 11.17
CA SER A 55 5.68 -8.30 11.40
C SER A 55 6.46 -7.18 10.71
N GLN A 56 7.78 -7.25 10.72
CA GLN A 56 8.69 -6.28 10.10
C GLN A 56 8.64 -6.31 8.58
N PHE A 57 8.38 -7.47 7.97
CA PHE A 57 8.13 -7.55 6.52
C PHE A 57 6.74 -7.02 6.14
N ILE A 58 5.71 -7.38 6.92
CA ILE A 58 4.33 -6.99 6.63
C ILE A 58 4.14 -5.47 6.75
N ALA A 59 4.71 -4.86 7.77
CA ALA A 59 4.45 -3.48 8.13
C ALA A 59 4.72 -2.48 6.99
N PRO A 60 5.93 -2.37 6.42
CA PRO A 60 6.20 -1.40 5.37
C PRO A 60 5.41 -1.68 4.10
N VAL A 61 5.24 -2.95 3.73
CA VAL A 61 4.44 -3.34 2.55
C VAL A 61 2.99 -2.92 2.72
N ALA A 62 2.39 -3.15 3.90
CA ALA A 62 0.99 -2.82 4.17
C ALA A 62 0.74 -1.31 4.17
N ILE A 63 1.61 -0.50 4.82
CA ILE A 63 1.41 0.95 4.90
C ILE A 63 1.44 1.58 3.49
N ILE A 64 2.41 1.20 2.65
CA ILE A 64 2.46 1.68 1.26
C ILE A 64 1.25 1.17 0.48
N ALA A 65 0.86 -0.11 0.65
CA ALA A 65 -0.31 -0.67 -0.01
C ALA A 65 -1.61 0.08 0.34
N PHE A 66 -1.76 0.63 1.55
CA PHE A 66 -2.96 1.43 1.89
C PHE A 66 -3.06 2.69 1.04
N GLY A 67 -1.94 3.35 0.76
CA GLY A 67 -1.87 4.48 -0.17
C GLY A 67 -2.20 4.08 -1.60
N GLU A 68 -1.56 3.00 -2.07
CA GLU A 68 -1.81 2.45 -3.41
C GLU A 68 -3.27 2.00 -3.60
N ILE A 69 -3.90 1.41 -2.58
CA ILE A 69 -5.32 1.05 -2.62
C ILE A 69 -6.20 2.28 -2.89
N MET A 70 -5.93 3.40 -2.23
CA MET A 70 -6.70 4.63 -2.48
C MET A 70 -6.51 5.15 -3.90
N LEU A 71 -5.30 5.05 -4.45
CA LEU A 71 -5.00 5.40 -5.85
C LEU A 71 -5.65 4.41 -6.82
N MET A 72 -5.46 3.12 -6.61
CA MET A 72 -6.00 2.04 -7.46
C MET A 72 -7.53 2.08 -7.52
N ILE A 73 -8.21 2.32 -6.39
CA ILE A 73 -9.66 2.53 -6.38
C ILE A 73 -10.05 3.69 -7.30
N GLY A 74 -9.27 4.77 -7.33
CA GLY A 74 -9.44 5.91 -8.23
C GLY A 74 -9.01 5.67 -9.68
N GLY A 75 -8.50 4.47 -10.01
CA GLY A 75 -7.97 4.10 -11.33
C GLY A 75 -6.58 4.68 -11.63
N GLU A 76 -5.81 5.02 -10.60
CA GLU A 76 -4.45 5.55 -10.71
C GLU A 76 -3.45 4.62 -9.99
N ILE A 77 -2.15 4.83 -10.23
CA ILE A 77 -1.05 4.11 -9.58
C ILE A 77 0.13 5.07 -9.39
N ASP A 78 0.91 4.89 -8.31
CA ASP A 78 2.12 5.68 -8.06
C ASP A 78 3.38 4.79 -8.02
N LEU A 79 4.12 4.75 -9.13
CA LEU A 79 5.38 4.01 -9.20
C LEU A 79 6.51 4.68 -8.41
N SER A 80 6.37 5.95 -8.05
CA SER A 80 7.42 6.68 -7.32
C SER A 80 7.44 6.41 -5.82
N ALA A 81 6.40 5.75 -5.28
CA ALA A 81 6.25 5.51 -3.84
C ALA A 81 7.49 4.85 -3.20
N GLY A 82 8.13 3.89 -3.90
CA GLY A 82 9.35 3.26 -3.40
C GLY A 82 10.58 4.18 -3.35
N MET A 83 10.63 5.22 -4.19
CA MET A 83 11.71 6.22 -4.13
C MET A 83 11.38 7.34 -3.14
N VAL A 84 10.12 7.67 -2.96
CA VAL A 84 9.65 8.58 -1.90
C VAL A 84 9.93 7.99 -0.53
N PHE A 85 9.82 6.66 -0.38
CA PHE A 85 10.23 5.91 0.80
C PHE A 85 11.72 6.16 1.15
N ALA A 86 12.63 6.13 0.18
CA ALA A 86 14.04 6.41 0.42
C ALA A 86 14.32 7.91 0.64
N PHE A 87 13.58 8.80 -0.04
CA PHE A 87 13.80 10.23 -0.06
C PHE A 87 13.45 10.93 1.27
N ALA A 88 12.28 10.62 1.84
CA ALA A 88 11.75 11.31 3.01
C ALA A 88 12.67 11.22 4.25
N PRO A 89 13.29 10.06 4.57
CA PRO A 89 14.23 9.96 5.67
C PRO A 89 15.47 10.87 5.52
N PHE A 90 15.96 11.10 4.29
CA PHE A 90 17.09 12.02 4.06
C PHE A 90 16.70 13.46 4.35
N ILE A 91 15.50 13.90 3.96
CA ILE A 91 15.01 15.25 4.30
C ILE A 91 14.88 15.41 5.82
N MET A 92 14.39 14.37 6.52
CA MET A 92 14.37 14.34 7.98
C MET A 92 15.79 14.45 8.54
N HIS A 93 16.74 13.66 8.03
CA HIS A 93 18.14 13.68 8.48
C HIS A 93 18.78 15.06 8.35
N PHE A 94 18.67 15.72 7.19
CA PHE A 94 19.20 17.08 7.01
C PHE A 94 18.52 18.10 7.91
N SER A 95 17.23 17.91 8.21
CA SER A 95 16.52 18.78 9.15
C SER A 95 17.01 18.60 10.59
N LEU A 96 17.39 17.38 10.98
CA LEU A 96 18.06 17.09 12.26
C LEU A 96 19.44 17.75 12.33
N GLU A 97 20.26 17.63 11.27
CA GLU A 97 21.57 18.29 11.19
C GLU A 97 21.45 19.82 11.24
N ALA A 98 20.38 20.39 10.72
CA ALA A 98 20.06 21.80 10.84
C ALA A 98 19.57 22.22 12.24
N GLY A 99 19.49 21.29 13.19
CA GLY A 99 19.14 21.54 14.60
C GLY A 99 17.65 21.48 14.92
N LEU A 100 16.80 20.95 14.03
CA LEU A 100 15.40 20.77 14.35
C LEU A 100 15.22 19.60 15.33
N PRO A 101 14.29 19.70 16.30
CA PRO A 101 13.89 18.57 17.14
C PRO A 101 13.38 17.40 16.29
N ALA A 102 13.62 16.15 16.74
CA ALA A 102 13.34 14.94 15.98
C ALA A 102 11.89 14.85 15.44
N TRP A 103 10.90 15.19 16.24
CA TRP A 103 9.49 15.20 15.81
C TRP A 103 9.21 16.21 14.69
N LEU A 104 9.82 17.41 14.75
CA LEU A 104 9.68 18.40 13.69
C LEU A 104 10.43 17.98 12.43
N ALA A 105 11.62 17.43 12.57
CA ALA A 105 12.39 16.89 11.45
C ALA A 105 11.64 15.75 10.73
N MET A 106 10.97 14.86 11.46
CA MET A 106 10.09 13.85 10.87
C MET A 106 9.00 14.50 9.98
N PHE A 107 8.33 15.53 10.50
CA PHE A 107 7.30 16.22 9.71
C PHE A 107 7.85 16.86 8.44
N THR A 108 9.10 17.38 8.42
CA THR A 108 9.71 17.91 7.19
C THR A 108 9.88 16.81 6.15
N GLY A 109 10.32 15.61 6.53
CA GLY A 109 10.43 14.45 5.64
C GLY A 109 9.08 14.02 5.07
N VAL A 110 8.07 13.90 5.93
CA VAL A 110 6.70 13.53 5.52
C VAL A 110 6.09 14.61 4.61
N ILE A 111 6.27 15.90 4.91
CA ILE A 111 5.80 17.00 4.05
C ILE A 111 6.50 16.94 2.69
N ALA A 112 7.80 16.72 2.65
CA ALA A 112 8.54 16.58 1.38
C ALA A 112 8.01 15.42 0.54
N ALA A 113 7.69 14.29 1.16
CA ALA A 113 7.00 13.19 0.50
C ALA A 113 5.64 13.65 -0.07
N GLY A 114 4.83 14.34 0.73
CA GLY A 114 3.54 14.88 0.30
C GLY A 114 3.64 15.86 -0.87
N LEU A 115 4.71 16.66 -0.94
CA LEU A 115 4.98 17.55 -2.08
C LEU A 115 5.27 16.76 -3.36
N VAL A 116 5.98 15.63 -3.29
CA VAL A 116 6.15 14.73 -4.44
C VAL A 116 4.79 14.21 -4.90
N GLY A 117 3.95 13.74 -3.97
CA GLY A 117 2.58 13.30 -4.29
C GLY A 117 1.71 14.41 -4.88
N LEU A 118 1.86 15.65 -4.39
CA LEU A 118 1.18 16.83 -4.96
C LEU A 118 1.60 17.05 -6.42
N ILE A 119 2.90 16.95 -6.73
CA ILE A 119 3.42 17.09 -8.10
C ILE A 119 2.85 15.97 -8.98
N ASN A 120 2.92 14.70 -8.54
CA ASN A 120 2.36 13.57 -9.28
C ASN A 120 0.88 13.74 -9.58
N GLY A 121 0.11 14.08 -8.55
CA GLY A 121 -1.32 14.32 -8.68
C GLY A 121 -1.63 15.51 -9.58
N ALA A 122 -0.91 16.61 -9.46
CA ALA A 122 -1.11 17.80 -10.27
C ALA A 122 -0.82 17.54 -11.77
N VAL A 123 0.30 16.91 -12.07
CA VAL A 123 0.67 16.54 -13.45
C VAL A 123 -0.36 15.58 -14.04
N THR A 124 -0.72 14.53 -13.31
CA THR A 124 -1.71 13.53 -13.77
C THR A 124 -3.09 14.17 -14.01
N VAL A 125 -3.57 14.99 -13.08
CA VAL A 125 -4.96 15.47 -13.09
C VAL A 125 -5.14 16.71 -13.97
N TYR A 126 -4.19 17.67 -13.94
CA TYR A 126 -4.35 18.93 -14.64
C TYR A 126 -3.74 18.89 -16.04
N LEU A 127 -2.59 18.22 -16.22
CA LEU A 127 -1.98 18.04 -17.54
C LEU A 127 -2.54 16.82 -18.27
N ARG A 128 -3.34 15.98 -17.58
CA ARG A 128 -3.97 14.76 -18.11
C ARG A 128 -2.98 13.75 -18.67
N ILE A 129 -1.79 13.70 -18.08
CA ILE A 129 -0.78 12.68 -18.38
C ILE A 129 -1.14 11.42 -17.58
N PRO A 130 -1.12 10.21 -18.18
CA PRO A 130 -1.37 8.98 -17.46
C PRO A 130 -0.46 8.86 -16.22
N SER A 131 -1.03 8.45 -15.07
CA SER A 131 -0.29 8.36 -13.80
C SER A 131 0.96 7.49 -13.89
N PHE A 132 0.87 6.38 -14.63
CA PHE A 132 2.02 5.53 -14.90
C PHE A 132 3.21 6.30 -15.48
N VAL A 133 2.97 7.18 -16.48
CA VAL A 133 4.04 7.95 -17.13
C VAL A 133 4.56 9.04 -16.19
N THR A 134 3.65 9.74 -15.50
CA THR A 134 4.01 10.79 -14.54
C THR A 134 4.89 10.22 -13.43
N THR A 135 4.42 9.16 -12.78
CA THR A 135 5.09 8.58 -11.60
C THR A 135 6.37 7.83 -11.97
N LEU A 136 6.46 7.29 -13.19
CA LEU A 136 7.70 6.75 -13.72
C LEU A 136 8.77 7.84 -13.89
N GLY A 137 8.40 8.99 -14.43
CA GLY A 137 9.31 10.15 -14.51
C GLY A 137 9.76 10.63 -13.14
N THR A 138 8.81 10.74 -12.20
CA THR A 138 9.09 11.15 -10.81
C THR A 138 9.95 10.13 -10.08
N LEU A 139 9.76 8.83 -10.32
CA LEU A 139 10.59 7.75 -9.78
C LEU A 139 12.08 8.01 -10.09
N PHE A 140 12.42 8.21 -11.36
CA PHE A 140 13.80 8.49 -11.76
C PHE A 140 14.31 9.81 -11.20
N PHE A 141 13.47 10.86 -11.20
CA PHE A 141 13.84 12.16 -10.67
C PHE A 141 14.15 12.09 -9.17
N VAL A 142 13.24 11.50 -8.36
CA VAL A 142 13.41 11.38 -6.91
C VAL A 142 14.58 10.48 -6.56
N ASN A 143 14.77 9.37 -7.30
CA ASN A 143 15.94 8.52 -7.12
C ASN A 143 17.25 9.30 -7.36
N GLY A 144 17.36 9.99 -8.49
CA GLY A 144 18.52 10.82 -8.81
C GLY A 144 18.76 11.93 -7.78
N LEU A 145 17.68 12.59 -7.33
CA LEU A 145 17.75 13.62 -6.28
C LEU A 145 18.27 13.01 -4.96
N THR A 146 17.70 11.88 -4.53
CA THR A 146 18.10 11.21 -3.27
C THR A 146 19.58 10.80 -3.31
N LEU A 147 20.02 10.19 -4.41
CA LEU A 147 21.44 9.83 -4.60
C LEU A 147 22.37 11.05 -4.61
N THR A 148 21.92 12.17 -5.20
CA THR A 148 22.70 13.41 -5.27
C THR A 148 22.87 14.03 -3.89
N ILE A 149 21.78 14.20 -3.11
CA ILE A 149 21.84 14.83 -1.79
C ILE A 149 22.52 13.95 -0.75
N SER A 150 22.39 12.62 -0.84
CA SER A 150 23.07 11.65 0.03
C SER A 150 24.50 11.34 -0.39
N ARG A 151 24.93 11.79 -1.58
CA ARG A 151 26.20 11.39 -2.22
C ARG A 151 26.32 9.86 -2.37
N GLY A 152 25.19 9.16 -2.47
CA GLY A 152 25.13 7.71 -2.58
C GLY A 152 25.53 6.95 -1.31
N THR A 153 25.65 7.63 -0.17
CA THR A 153 26.08 7.01 1.11
C THR A 153 24.91 6.93 2.08
N PRO A 154 24.76 5.79 2.80
CA PRO A 154 23.80 5.71 3.89
C PRO A 154 24.25 6.56 5.08
N VAL A 155 23.25 6.98 5.89
CA VAL A 155 23.46 7.72 7.14
C VAL A 155 22.69 7.04 8.27
N SER A 156 23.15 7.22 9.53
CA SER A 156 22.47 6.66 10.70
C SER A 156 21.40 7.64 11.22
N PRO A 157 20.21 7.16 11.58
CA PRO A 157 19.25 7.94 12.35
C PRO A 157 19.78 8.12 13.81
N PRO A 158 19.23 9.07 14.60
CA PRO A 158 19.57 9.22 16.01
C PRO A 158 19.15 7.97 16.81
N GLU A 159 20.08 7.40 17.59
CA GLU A 159 19.90 6.08 18.23
C GLU A 159 19.21 6.16 19.60
N ASP A 160 19.57 7.11 20.43
CA ASP A 160 19.19 7.14 21.84
C ASP A 160 18.03 8.08 22.14
N SER A 161 16.82 7.65 21.86
CA SER A 161 15.67 8.43 22.28
C SER A 161 14.37 7.60 22.31
N VAL A 162 13.44 8.04 23.16
CA VAL A 162 12.04 7.55 23.10
C VAL A 162 11.48 7.69 21.67
N PHE A 163 11.90 8.72 20.96
CA PHE A 163 11.54 8.93 19.57
C PHE A 163 12.00 7.78 18.68
N ALA A 164 13.27 7.38 18.76
CA ALA A 164 13.80 6.27 17.97
C ALA A 164 13.06 4.96 18.26
N ALA A 165 12.80 4.65 19.53
CA ALA A 165 12.04 3.47 19.92
C ALA A 165 10.62 3.46 19.34
N VAL A 166 9.92 4.59 19.37
CA VAL A 166 8.57 4.73 18.83
C VAL A 166 8.56 4.64 17.30
N MET A 167 9.57 5.20 16.63
CA MET A 167 9.64 5.27 15.17
C MET A 167 10.11 3.97 14.49
N GLY A 168 10.59 2.98 15.21
CA GLY A 168 11.03 1.72 14.59
C GLY A 168 12.04 0.94 15.44
N GLY A 169 12.74 1.61 16.34
CA GLY A 169 13.80 0.99 17.15
C GLY A 169 13.33 -0.10 18.11
N TRP A 170 12.05 -0.09 18.50
CA TRP A 170 11.46 -1.22 19.20
C TRP A 170 10.87 -2.21 18.17
N GLY A 171 11.20 -3.49 18.30
CA GLY A 171 10.97 -4.51 17.28
C GLY A 171 9.52 -4.71 16.81
N TYR A 172 8.52 -4.18 17.52
CA TYR A 172 7.10 -4.20 17.13
C TYR A 172 6.51 -2.82 16.84
N SER A 173 7.31 -1.74 16.84
CA SER A 173 6.80 -0.38 16.60
C SER A 173 6.11 -0.27 15.25
N GLU A 174 6.73 -0.80 14.19
CA GLU A 174 6.19 -0.68 12.83
C GLU A 174 4.84 -1.37 12.65
N ILE A 175 4.64 -2.56 13.27
CA ILE A 175 3.33 -3.23 13.16
C ILE A 175 2.24 -2.48 13.95
N ILE A 176 2.60 -1.82 15.04
CA ILE A 176 1.67 -0.94 15.78
C ILE A 176 1.29 0.26 14.92
N TRP A 177 2.26 0.92 14.28
CA TRP A 177 1.99 1.98 13.31
C TRP A 177 1.10 1.48 12.18
N THR A 178 1.40 0.31 11.63
CA THR A 178 0.60 -0.31 10.57
C THR A 178 -0.85 -0.51 10.97
N LEU A 179 -1.10 -1.06 12.16
CA LEU A 179 -2.46 -1.29 12.65
C LEU A 179 -3.19 0.02 12.93
N ALA A 180 -2.51 1.02 13.49
CA ALA A 180 -3.08 2.34 13.71
C ALA A 180 -3.44 3.03 12.38
N ILE A 181 -2.52 3.01 11.41
CA ILE A 181 -2.74 3.56 10.06
C ILE A 181 -3.85 2.77 9.35
N ALA A 182 -3.87 1.43 9.45
CA ALA A 182 -4.93 0.61 8.88
C ALA A 182 -6.31 1.00 9.42
N ALA A 183 -6.43 1.24 10.72
CA ALA A 183 -7.69 1.69 11.34
C ALA A 183 -8.11 3.06 10.80
N VAL A 184 -7.19 4.03 10.74
CA VAL A 184 -7.46 5.37 10.19
C VAL A 184 -7.86 5.29 8.72
N MET A 185 -7.10 4.56 7.91
CA MET A 185 -7.36 4.40 6.48
C MET A 185 -8.66 3.64 6.19
N HIS A 186 -9.00 2.64 7.03
CA HIS A 186 -10.27 1.94 6.94
C HIS A 186 -11.45 2.88 7.20
N VAL A 187 -11.37 3.70 8.26
CA VAL A 187 -12.37 4.72 8.56
C VAL A 187 -12.44 5.74 7.42
N LEU A 188 -11.30 6.24 6.94
CA LEU A 188 -11.23 7.18 5.82
C LEU A 188 -11.94 6.63 4.58
N LEU A 189 -11.66 5.38 4.20
CA LEU A 189 -12.22 4.75 3.00
C LEU A 189 -13.71 4.42 3.15
N ARG A 190 -14.14 3.89 4.31
CA ARG A 190 -15.49 3.32 4.48
C ARG A 190 -16.49 4.26 5.14
N HIS A 191 -16.03 5.21 5.95
CA HIS A 191 -16.89 6.02 6.80
C HIS A 191 -16.81 7.53 6.53
N THR A 192 -16.01 7.97 5.52
CA THR A 192 -15.94 9.38 5.14
C THR A 192 -16.43 9.63 3.73
N ARG A 193 -16.85 10.89 3.47
CA ARG A 193 -17.20 11.32 2.11
C ARG A 193 -16.03 11.17 1.13
N TRP A 194 -14.80 11.35 1.61
CA TRP A 194 -13.59 11.19 0.80
C TRP A 194 -13.50 9.77 0.21
N GLY A 195 -13.55 8.75 1.04
CA GLY A 195 -13.45 7.36 0.59
C GLY A 195 -14.63 6.94 -0.28
N LEU A 196 -15.87 7.30 0.11
CA LEU A 196 -17.07 6.98 -0.69
C LEU A 196 -17.03 7.64 -2.07
N HIS A 197 -16.58 8.92 -2.15
CA HIS A 197 -16.41 9.61 -3.43
C HIS A 197 -15.25 9.01 -4.25
N THR A 198 -14.16 8.54 -3.61
CA THR A 198 -13.07 7.83 -4.30
C THR A 198 -13.59 6.56 -4.96
N ILE A 199 -14.38 5.75 -4.25
CA ILE A 199 -15.01 4.54 -4.81
C ILE A 199 -15.94 4.90 -5.97
N ALA A 200 -16.82 5.89 -5.79
CA ALA A 200 -17.75 6.34 -6.82
C ALA A 200 -17.03 6.85 -8.08
N SER A 201 -15.97 7.66 -7.89
CA SER A 201 -15.18 8.23 -8.99
C SER A 201 -14.38 7.18 -9.76
N GLY A 202 -13.94 6.11 -9.09
CA GLY A 202 -13.24 5.00 -9.74
C GLY A 202 -14.19 4.06 -10.49
N ALA A 203 -15.41 3.87 -9.98
CA ALA A 203 -16.42 3.02 -10.63
C ALA A 203 -17.01 3.68 -11.90
N ASN A 204 -17.29 4.98 -11.84
CA ASN A 204 -17.81 5.77 -12.98
C ASN A 204 -17.39 7.24 -12.83
N PRO A 205 -16.24 7.65 -13.39
CA PRO A 205 -15.75 9.03 -13.25
C PRO A 205 -16.69 10.08 -13.83
N LEU A 206 -17.36 9.77 -14.93
CA LEU A 206 -18.31 10.69 -15.58
C LEU A 206 -19.55 10.89 -14.72
N GLY A 207 -20.22 9.81 -14.32
CA GLY A 207 -21.40 9.88 -13.45
C GLY A 207 -21.10 10.50 -12.09
N ALA A 208 -19.93 10.25 -11.52
CA ALA A 208 -19.50 10.90 -10.28
C ALA A 208 -19.37 12.43 -10.48
N SER A 209 -18.78 12.86 -11.60
CA SER A 209 -18.66 14.29 -11.94
C SER A 209 -20.03 14.95 -12.15
N GLU A 210 -20.96 14.29 -12.84
CA GLU A 210 -22.33 14.76 -13.04
C GLU A 210 -23.12 14.86 -11.73
N ALA A 211 -22.81 13.98 -10.76
CA ALA A 211 -23.34 14.04 -9.39
C ALA A 211 -22.66 15.12 -8.51
N GLY A 212 -21.78 15.96 -9.08
CA GLY A 212 -21.13 17.07 -8.38
C GLY A 212 -19.86 16.66 -7.60
N ILE A 213 -19.36 15.43 -7.74
CA ILE A 213 -18.13 14.99 -7.09
C ILE A 213 -16.92 15.60 -7.81
N GLN A 214 -16.04 16.25 -7.05
CA GLN A 214 -14.84 16.87 -7.58
C GLN A 214 -13.72 15.83 -7.79
N VAL A 215 -13.86 14.97 -8.80
CA VAL A 215 -12.97 13.84 -9.11
C VAL A 215 -11.49 14.25 -9.13
N ARG A 216 -11.17 15.43 -9.71
CA ARG A 216 -9.79 15.93 -9.79
C ARG A 216 -9.17 16.16 -8.41
N ARG A 217 -9.91 16.78 -7.47
CA ARG A 217 -9.42 17.02 -6.10
C ARG A 217 -9.24 15.73 -5.32
N LEU A 218 -10.12 14.75 -5.54
CA LEU A 218 -10.00 13.44 -4.91
C LEU A 218 -8.73 12.72 -5.37
N LYS A 219 -8.49 12.65 -6.68
CA LYS A 219 -7.28 12.04 -7.23
C LYS A 219 -6.02 12.73 -6.71
N LEU A 220 -5.96 14.07 -6.75
CA LEU A 220 -4.85 14.85 -6.22
C LEU A 220 -4.56 14.49 -4.74
N GLY A 221 -5.61 14.46 -3.91
CA GLY A 221 -5.46 14.15 -2.50
C GLY A 221 -5.04 12.70 -2.25
N ASN A 222 -5.49 11.75 -3.08
CA ASN A 222 -5.05 10.35 -2.98
C ASN A 222 -3.56 10.20 -3.31
N PHE A 223 -3.02 10.95 -4.30
CA PHE A 223 -1.58 10.99 -4.57
C PHE A 223 -0.78 11.55 -3.39
N ILE A 224 -1.26 12.66 -2.80
CA ILE A 224 -0.62 13.24 -1.60
C ILE A 224 -0.63 12.22 -0.47
N LEU A 225 -1.78 11.59 -0.19
CA LEU A 225 -1.93 10.61 0.88
C LEU A 225 -1.01 9.40 0.68
N ALA A 226 -0.94 8.85 -0.53
CA ALA A 226 -0.05 7.72 -0.85
C ALA A 226 1.42 8.08 -0.62
N ALA A 227 1.85 9.25 -1.08
CA ALA A 227 3.22 9.72 -0.89
C ALA A 227 3.55 10.00 0.58
N LEU A 228 2.61 10.58 1.37
CA LEU A 228 2.78 10.76 2.82
C LEU A 228 3.00 9.43 3.53
N LEU A 229 2.20 8.40 3.19
CA LEU A 229 2.34 7.06 3.75
C LEU A 229 3.67 6.41 3.34
N ALA A 230 4.08 6.53 2.09
CA ALA A 230 5.36 6.03 1.61
C ALA A 230 6.55 6.69 2.33
N GLY A 231 6.53 8.02 2.47
CA GLY A 231 7.57 8.74 3.20
C GLY A 231 7.63 8.42 4.68
N LEU A 232 6.48 8.33 5.35
CA LEU A 232 6.42 7.89 6.75
C LEU A 232 6.97 6.48 6.92
N THR A 233 6.62 5.56 6.02
CA THR A 233 7.11 4.18 6.05
C THR A 233 8.64 4.12 5.93
N GLY A 234 9.24 4.93 5.04
CA GLY A 234 10.69 5.01 4.91
C GLY A 234 11.38 5.52 6.17
N ILE A 235 10.76 6.47 6.87
CA ILE A 235 11.28 6.96 8.15
C ILE A 235 11.22 5.84 9.21
N LEU A 236 10.10 5.15 9.35
CA LEU A 236 9.94 4.02 10.28
C LEU A 236 11.00 2.95 10.02
N GLU A 237 11.15 2.54 8.77
CA GLU A 237 12.12 1.54 8.34
C GLU A 237 13.56 1.97 8.63
N GLY A 238 13.91 3.25 8.37
CA GLY A 238 15.24 3.79 8.68
C GLY A 238 15.62 3.65 10.16
N PHE A 239 14.65 3.86 11.06
CA PHE A 239 14.85 3.63 12.49
C PHE A 239 14.90 2.15 12.86
N ARG A 240 14.12 1.31 12.19
CA ARG A 240 14.11 -0.14 12.42
C ARG A 240 15.46 -0.78 12.09
N ILE A 241 16.00 -0.44 10.92
CA ILE A 241 17.29 -1.00 10.46
C ILE A 241 18.50 -0.19 10.92
N THR A 242 18.28 0.91 11.69
CA THR A 242 19.32 1.86 12.12
C THR A 242 20.16 2.43 10.99
N SER A 243 19.57 2.54 9.80
CA SER A 243 20.25 3.03 8.60
C SER A 243 19.26 3.71 7.66
N ILE A 244 19.60 4.87 7.15
CA ILE A 244 18.88 5.57 6.07
C ILE A 244 19.71 5.37 4.80
N ASP A 245 19.29 4.43 3.95
CA ASP A 245 19.99 4.09 2.72
C ASP A 245 19.28 4.74 1.52
N PRO A 246 20.01 5.48 0.65
CA PRO A 246 19.41 6.13 -0.51
C PRO A 246 18.87 5.15 -1.57
N GLN A 247 19.21 3.87 -1.49
CA GLN A 247 18.73 2.81 -2.36
C GLN A 247 17.70 1.89 -1.66
N ALA A 248 17.35 2.17 -0.40
CA ALA A 248 16.35 1.40 0.34
C ALA A 248 14.99 1.42 -0.35
N GLY A 249 14.24 0.34 -0.23
CA GLY A 249 12.89 0.19 -0.77
C GLY A 249 12.85 0.05 -2.29
N GLY A 250 13.17 1.11 -3.01
CA GLY A 250 13.24 1.11 -4.46
C GLY A 250 11.97 0.56 -5.15
N ASN A 251 12.15 -0.04 -6.32
CA ASN A 251 11.05 -0.64 -7.06
C ASN A 251 10.46 -1.87 -6.34
N GLN A 252 11.26 -2.58 -5.54
CA GLN A 252 10.83 -3.84 -4.92
C GLN A 252 9.67 -3.62 -3.93
N ILE A 253 9.81 -2.67 -3.01
CA ILE A 253 8.76 -2.42 -2.01
C ILE A 253 7.48 -1.89 -2.64
N MET A 254 7.59 -1.06 -3.68
CA MET A 254 6.45 -0.57 -4.43
C MET A 254 5.70 -1.72 -5.12
N PHE A 255 6.42 -2.63 -5.80
CA PHE A 255 5.78 -3.80 -6.42
C PHE A 255 5.14 -4.73 -5.39
N LEU A 256 5.78 -4.95 -4.23
CA LEU A 256 5.20 -5.71 -3.13
C LEU A 256 3.91 -5.06 -2.60
N ALA A 257 3.88 -3.73 -2.46
CA ALA A 257 2.71 -3.01 -1.99
C ALA A 257 1.54 -3.10 -2.99
N VAL A 258 1.80 -2.92 -4.29
CA VAL A 258 0.79 -3.12 -5.34
C VAL A 258 0.32 -4.57 -5.36
N ALA A 259 1.24 -5.55 -5.24
CA ALA A 259 0.89 -6.96 -5.16
C ALA A 259 -0.01 -7.26 -3.96
N ALA A 260 0.31 -6.71 -2.78
CA ALA A 260 -0.51 -6.83 -1.57
C ALA A 260 -1.92 -6.26 -1.80
N ALA A 261 -2.03 -5.10 -2.44
CA ALA A 261 -3.32 -4.50 -2.78
C ALA A 261 -4.14 -5.38 -3.74
N VAL A 262 -3.50 -5.93 -4.79
CA VAL A 262 -4.16 -6.81 -5.79
C VAL A 262 -4.56 -8.16 -5.18
N ILE A 263 -3.66 -8.81 -4.44
CA ILE A 263 -3.94 -10.05 -3.69
C ILE A 263 -5.06 -9.77 -2.69
N GLY A 264 -5.04 -8.59 -2.04
CA GLY A 264 -6.07 -8.09 -1.15
C GLY A 264 -7.43 -7.82 -1.81
N GLY A 265 -7.54 -8.00 -3.13
CA GLY A 265 -8.79 -7.89 -3.89
C GLY A 265 -9.09 -6.50 -4.45
N THR A 266 -8.11 -5.61 -4.51
CA THR A 266 -8.24 -4.29 -5.16
C THR A 266 -7.91 -4.43 -6.66
N PRO A 267 -8.88 -4.24 -7.57
CA PRO A 267 -8.61 -4.36 -9.00
C PRO A 267 -7.85 -3.13 -9.54
N LEU A 268 -6.94 -3.34 -10.48
CA LEU A 268 -6.26 -2.26 -11.21
C LEU A 268 -7.22 -1.37 -12.03
N ALA A 269 -8.38 -1.91 -12.39
CA ALA A 269 -9.41 -1.17 -13.14
C ALA A 269 -10.17 -0.14 -12.27
N GLY A 270 -9.96 -0.11 -10.96
CA GLY A 270 -10.59 0.81 -10.04
C GLY A 270 -12.00 0.42 -9.55
N GLY A 271 -12.60 1.33 -8.81
CA GLY A 271 -14.00 1.25 -8.36
C GLY A 271 -14.27 0.41 -7.12
N SER A 272 -13.31 -0.38 -6.64
CA SER A 272 -13.45 -1.19 -5.41
C SER A 272 -12.11 -1.50 -4.78
N GLY A 273 -12.13 -1.79 -3.48
CA GLY A 273 -10.96 -2.15 -2.69
C GLY A 273 -11.23 -2.02 -1.21
N THR A 274 -10.37 -2.63 -0.38
CA THR A 274 -10.47 -2.54 1.07
C THR A 274 -9.09 -2.49 1.72
N ILE A 275 -8.96 -1.68 2.77
CA ILE A 275 -7.73 -1.58 3.56
C ILE A 275 -7.43 -2.91 4.26
N ILE A 276 -8.46 -3.56 4.79
CA ILE A 276 -8.33 -4.88 5.43
C ILE A 276 -7.82 -5.92 4.42
N GLY A 277 -8.36 -5.90 3.18
CA GLY A 277 -7.86 -6.75 2.10
C GLY A 277 -6.38 -6.54 1.84
N GLY A 278 -5.93 -5.29 1.72
CA GLY A 278 -4.51 -4.97 1.55
C GLY A 278 -3.62 -5.41 2.70
N LEU A 279 -4.09 -5.27 3.96
CA LEU A 279 -3.38 -5.78 5.13
C LEU A 279 -3.21 -7.32 5.07
N ILE A 280 -4.30 -8.03 4.76
CA ILE A 280 -4.24 -9.50 4.60
C ILE A 280 -3.36 -9.88 3.41
N GLY A 281 -3.40 -9.13 2.31
CA GLY A 281 -2.52 -9.33 1.15
C GLY A 281 -1.04 -9.17 1.51
N ALA A 282 -0.68 -8.13 2.27
CA ALA A 282 0.67 -7.95 2.80
C ALA A 282 1.08 -9.10 3.75
N ALA A 283 0.14 -9.57 4.58
CA ALA A 283 0.36 -10.73 5.44
C ALA A 283 0.64 -12.01 4.63
N VAL A 284 -0.11 -12.26 3.55
CA VAL A 284 0.15 -13.40 2.64
C VAL A 284 1.56 -13.33 2.05
N LEU A 285 1.99 -12.14 1.61
CA LEU A 285 3.34 -11.95 1.08
C LEU A 285 4.42 -12.16 2.15
N GLY A 286 4.19 -11.67 3.37
CA GLY A 286 5.10 -11.88 4.51
C GLY A 286 5.20 -13.36 4.88
N ILE A 287 4.08 -14.07 4.96
CA ILE A 287 4.04 -15.52 5.25
C ILE A 287 4.81 -16.31 4.18
N LEU A 288 4.65 -15.96 2.91
CA LEU A 288 5.40 -16.60 1.83
C LEU A 288 6.90 -16.29 1.93
N ASN A 289 7.26 -15.03 2.19
CA ASN A 289 8.67 -14.62 2.30
C ASN A 289 9.38 -15.32 3.46
N ASP A 290 8.79 -15.27 4.65
CA ASP A 290 9.38 -15.87 5.86
C ASP A 290 9.35 -17.40 5.79
N GLY A 291 8.23 -17.98 5.37
CA GLY A 291 8.08 -19.42 5.20
C GLY A 291 9.08 -20.02 4.20
N PHE A 292 9.27 -19.39 3.05
CA PHE A 292 10.27 -19.84 2.08
C PHE A 292 11.71 -19.66 2.56
N THR A 293 11.98 -18.62 3.30
CA THR A 293 13.30 -18.41 3.92
C THR A 293 13.61 -19.51 4.92
N LEU A 294 12.66 -19.87 5.78
CA LEU A 294 12.83 -20.93 6.78
C LEU A 294 13.00 -22.33 6.21
N ILE A 295 12.40 -22.62 5.06
CA ILE A 295 12.60 -23.90 4.37
C ILE A 295 13.79 -23.88 3.40
N GLY A 296 14.59 -22.81 3.40
CA GLY A 296 15.83 -22.70 2.62
C GLY A 296 15.66 -22.40 1.14
N ILE A 297 14.50 -21.89 0.72
CA ILE A 297 14.31 -21.40 -0.66
C ILE A 297 15.06 -20.08 -0.82
N ASN A 298 15.88 -19.99 -1.86
CA ASN A 298 16.64 -18.79 -2.12
C ASN A 298 15.76 -17.60 -2.59
N ALA A 299 16.25 -16.37 -2.36
CA ALA A 299 15.52 -15.14 -2.69
C ALA A 299 15.15 -15.00 -4.18
N PHE A 300 15.92 -15.59 -5.09
CA PHE A 300 15.63 -15.52 -6.52
C PHE A 300 14.40 -16.39 -6.86
N THR A 301 14.30 -17.58 -6.27
CA THR A 301 13.13 -18.44 -6.40
C THR A 301 11.89 -17.80 -5.78
N PHE A 302 12.04 -17.09 -4.64
CA PHE A 302 10.94 -16.33 -4.05
C PHE A 302 10.36 -15.30 -5.04
N ASN A 303 11.20 -14.52 -5.72
CA ASN A 303 10.76 -13.55 -6.71
C ASN A 303 9.99 -14.19 -7.89
N MET A 304 10.41 -15.37 -8.33
CA MET A 304 9.67 -16.14 -9.36
C MET A 304 8.29 -16.57 -8.87
N ILE A 305 8.21 -17.10 -7.66
CA ILE A 305 6.95 -17.55 -7.04
C ILE A 305 6.02 -16.34 -6.81
N LEU A 306 6.58 -15.23 -6.34
CA LEU A 306 5.85 -13.98 -6.17
C LEU A 306 5.21 -13.50 -7.48
N GLY A 307 6.00 -13.46 -8.56
CA GLY A 307 5.50 -13.10 -9.89
C GLY A 307 4.38 -14.04 -10.36
N ALA A 308 4.55 -15.33 -10.19
CA ALA A 308 3.54 -16.33 -10.52
C ALA A 308 2.26 -16.16 -9.67
N ALA A 309 2.41 -15.87 -8.37
CA ALA A 309 1.28 -15.65 -7.44
C ALA A 309 0.48 -14.39 -7.83
N ILE A 310 1.15 -13.29 -8.18
CA ILE A 310 0.50 -12.06 -8.65
C ILE A 310 -0.29 -12.31 -9.93
N LEU A 311 0.33 -12.96 -10.92
CA LEU A 311 -0.34 -13.31 -12.19
C LEU A 311 -1.52 -14.24 -11.95
N GLY A 312 -1.34 -15.27 -11.12
CA GLY A 312 -2.40 -16.22 -10.76
C GLY A 312 -3.58 -15.53 -10.07
N ALA A 313 -3.31 -14.66 -9.09
CA ALA A 313 -4.34 -13.88 -8.39
C ALA A 313 -5.11 -12.96 -9.35
N MET A 314 -4.39 -12.32 -10.29
CA MET A 314 -5.01 -11.42 -11.28
C MET A 314 -5.89 -12.18 -12.28
N ILE A 315 -5.40 -13.32 -12.80
CA ILE A 315 -6.16 -14.18 -13.72
C ILE A 315 -7.43 -14.71 -13.02
N PHE A 316 -7.27 -15.19 -11.78
CA PHE A 316 -8.39 -15.67 -10.98
C PHE A 316 -9.43 -14.57 -10.74
N ASN A 317 -9.00 -13.37 -10.35
CA ASN A 317 -9.89 -12.24 -10.12
C ASN A 317 -10.69 -11.87 -11.38
N ILE A 318 -10.03 -11.81 -12.55
CA ILE A 318 -10.71 -11.55 -13.83
C ILE A 318 -11.75 -12.62 -14.15
N HIS A 319 -11.43 -13.89 -13.93
CA HIS A 319 -12.37 -15.00 -14.17
C HIS A 319 -13.59 -14.94 -13.25
N VAL A 320 -13.37 -14.72 -11.95
CA VAL A 320 -14.47 -14.59 -10.97
C VAL A 320 -15.38 -13.42 -11.31
N VAL A 321 -14.83 -12.26 -11.68
CA VAL A 321 -15.62 -11.10 -12.09
C VAL A 321 -16.43 -11.39 -13.37
N ARG A 322 -15.85 -12.10 -14.34
CA ARG A 322 -16.57 -12.49 -15.57
C ARG A 322 -17.72 -13.46 -15.31
N LEU A 323 -17.50 -14.47 -14.46
CA LEU A 323 -18.55 -15.44 -14.09
C LEU A 323 -19.68 -14.76 -13.31
N ALA A 324 -19.35 -13.87 -12.38
CA ALA A 324 -20.33 -13.09 -11.64
C ALA A 324 -21.19 -12.19 -12.56
N ARG A 325 -20.60 -11.63 -13.63
CA ARG A 325 -21.36 -10.83 -14.63
C ARG A 325 -22.27 -11.68 -15.49
N LYS A 326 -21.92 -12.93 -15.75
CA LYS A 326 -22.76 -13.87 -16.50
C LYS A 326 -23.90 -14.48 -15.68
N GLY A 327 -23.93 -14.27 -14.37
CA GLY A 327 -24.93 -14.86 -13.47
C GLY A 327 -24.73 -16.35 -13.22
N GLU A 328 -23.52 -16.86 -13.44
CA GLU A 328 -23.13 -18.26 -13.28
C GLU A 328 -22.57 -18.55 -11.85
N LEU A 329 -22.60 -17.58 -10.94
CA LEU A 329 -22.20 -17.72 -9.53
C LEU A 329 -23.35 -17.33 -8.59
#